data_9b83f6e5db8760fdb2a06e68dcac2b20
#
_entry.id   9b83f6e5db8760fdb2a06e68dcac2b20
#
_cell.length_a   1.000
_cell.length_b   1.000
_cell.length_c   1.000
_cell.angle_alpha   90.00
_cell.angle_beta   90.00
_cell.angle_gamma   90.00
#
_symmetry.space_group_name_H-M   'P 1'
#
loop_
_entity.id
_entity.type
_entity.pdbx_description
1 polymer ?
#
loop_
_entity_poly.entity_id
_entity_poly.type
_entity_poly.pdbx_seq_one_letter_code
_entity_poly.pdbx_strand_id
1 'polypeptide(L)'
;MPGPQGAAGATGPTGPQGIAGATGPTGPQGIAGAIGPTGPQGIAGATGPTGPAGPLGTINFADFYALMPPDNAATVAPGTDVSFPQDGPTSGTSIQRTGPSSFNLGEIGTYQVLFEVTVSQSGQLLLTLNGADLPYTVVGRDTGTAQIVGMALVQTTSVNSILTVRNPAGNYTALLITPLSGGMRPVSAHLVILQIS
;
A
#
# COMPACT_ATOMS: atom_id res chain seq x y z
N MET A 1 2.24 0.68 9.70
CA MET A 1 1.68 -0.21 10.74
C MET A 1 2.73 -1.24 11.12
N PRO A 2 2.96 -1.55 12.39
CA PRO A 2 3.83 -2.67 12.72
C PRO A 2 3.21 -3.97 12.20
N GLY A 3 4.05 -4.87 11.68
CA GLY A 3 3.64 -6.19 11.22
C GLY A 3 2.97 -7.00 12.34
N PRO A 4 2.20 -8.05 12.01
CA PRO A 4 1.58 -8.90 12.99
C PRO A 4 2.65 -9.53 13.91
N GLN A 5 2.32 -9.64 15.20
CA GLN A 5 3.21 -10.29 16.17
C GLN A 5 3.46 -11.74 15.75
N GLY A 6 4.71 -12.18 15.78
CA GLY A 6 5.08 -13.57 15.52
C GLY A 6 4.37 -14.53 16.46
N ALA A 7 4.16 -15.76 16.01
CA ALA A 7 3.56 -16.80 16.83
C ALA A 7 4.41 -17.09 18.08
N ALA A 8 3.76 -17.39 19.19
CA ALA A 8 4.48 -17.81 20.40
C ALA A 8 5.32 -19.07 20.13
N GLY A 9 6.51 -19.13 20.69
CA GLY A 9 7.38 -20.31 20.58
C GLY A 9 6.73 -21.55 21.20
N ALA A 10 7.09 -22.72 20.68
CA ALA A 10 6.63 -23.99 21.22
C ALA A 10 7.08 -24.16 22.66
N THR A 11 6.22 -24.80 23.49
CA THR A 11 6.58 -25.20 24.85
C THR A 11 7.77 -26.17 24.80
N GLY A 12 8.78 -25.96 25.66
CA GLY A 12 9.96 -26.83 25.74
C GLY A 12 9.57 -28.27 26.10
N PRO A 13 10.40 -29.25 25.75
CA PRO A 13 10.16 -30.63 26.11
C PRO A 13 10.14 -30.84 27.64
N THR A 14 9.34 -31.79 28.08
CA THR A 14 9.31 -32.19 29.50
C THR A 14 10.69 -32.74 29.86
N GLY A 15 11.18 -32.33 31.04
CA GLY A 15 12.47 -32.82 31.57
C GLY A 15 12.49 -34.33 31.74
N PRO A 16 13.66 -34.96 31.63
CA PRO A 16 13.80 -36.40 31.82
C PRO A 16 13.36 -36.83 33.25
N GLN A 17 12.78 -38.01 33.31
CA GLN A 17 12.36 -38.60 34.60
C GLN A 17 13.58 -38.78 35.52
N GLY A 18 13.45 -38.46 36.79
CA GLY A 18 14.51 -38.63 37.76
C GLY A 18 14.96 -40.11 37.88
N ILE A 19 16.24 -40.30 38.07
CA ILE A 19 16.81 -41.64 38.30
C ILE A 19 16.29 -42.25 39.61
N ALA A 20 16.01 -43.58 39.60
CA ALA A 20 15.63 -44.29 40.81
C ALA A 20 16.70 -44.19 41.90
N GLY A 21 16.28 -43.99 43.12
CA GLY A 21 17.21 -43.92 44.29
C GLY A 21 18.03 -45.22 44.42
N ALA A 22 19.24 -45.07 44.95
CA ALA A 22 20.12 -46.23 45.22
C ALA A 22 19.46 -47.19 46.24
N THR A 23 19.55 -48.49 45.93
CA THR A 23 19.12 -49.54 46.84
C THR A 23 19.99 -49.54 48.09
N GLY A 24 19.41 -49.47 49.27
CA GLY A 24 20.16 -49.54 50.56
C GLY A 24 20.90 -50.90 50.72
N PRO A 25 21.96 -50.88 51.55
CA PRO A 25 22.74 -52.12 51.77
C PRO A 25 21.87 -53.23 52.35
N THR A 26 22.08 -54.44 51.79
CA THR A 26 21.36 -55.66 52.17
C THR A 26 21.72 -56.02 53.63
N GLY A 27 20.80 -55.83 54.57
CA GLY A 27 20.92 -56.42 55.86
C GLY A 27 20.54 -57.93 55.82
N PRO A 28 20.96 -58.69 56.82
CA PRO A 28 20.65 -60.13 56.89
C PRO A 28 19.13 -60.30 56.88
N GLN A 29 18.63 -60.74 55.73
CA GLN A 29 17.22 -61.09 55.43
C GLN A 29 16.18 -60.13 56.05
N GLY A 30 16.32 -58.84 55.73
CA GLY A 30 15.28 -57.86 56.03
C GLY A 30 14.34 -57.67 54.86
N ILE A 31 13.09 -57.33 55.15
CA ILE A 31 12.11 -56.91 54.17
C ILE A 31 12.71 -55.92 53.16
N ALA A 32 12.41 -56.12 51.90
CA ALA A 32 12.85 -55.16 50.89
C ALA A 32 12.45 -53.75 51.27
N GLY A 33 13.45 -52.83 51.33
CA GLY A 33 13.20 -51.44 51.61
C GLY A 33 12.16 -50.86 50.66
N ALA A 34 11.34 -49.98 51.19
CA ALA A 34 10.37 -49.26 50.39
C ALA A 34 11.06 -48.54 49.18
N ILE A 35 10.47 -48.68 48.01
CA ILE A 35 10.92 -47.94 46.86
C ILE A 35 10.86 -46.44 47.18
N GLY A 36 11.96 -45.72 47.00
CA GLY A 36 11.99 -44.27 47.24
C GLY A 36 10.93 -43.54 46.43
N PRO A 37 10.43 -42.43 46.91
CA PRO A 37 9.44 -41.63 46.16
C PRO A 37 9.99 -41.24 44.82
N THR A 38 9.15 -41.27 43.81
CA THR A 38 9.48 -40.76 42.47
C THR A 38 9.93 -39.30 42.62
N GLY A 39 11.02 -38.94 41.97
CA GLY A 39 11.50 -37.55 41.97
C GLY A 39 10.40 -36.59 41.45
N PRO A 40 10.41 -35.37 41.92
CA PRO A 40 9.46 -34.37 41.43
C PRO A 40 9.59 -34.20 39.91
N GLN A 41 8.45 -33.99 39.24
CA GLN A 41 8.45 -33.70 37.82
C GLN A 41 9.28 -32.44 37.55
N GLY A 42 10.12 -32.49 36.51
CA GLY A 42 10.87 -31.31 36.05
C GLY A 42 9.94 -30.14 35.77
N ILE A 43 10.43 -28.95 36.05
CA ILE A 43 9.70 -27.71 35.72
C ILE A 43 9.50 -27.60 34.20
N ALA A 44 8.38 -27.04 33.77
CA ALA A 44 8.13 -26.76 32.37
C ALA A 44 9.25 -25.86 31.80
N GLY A 45 9.71 -26.14 30.62
CA GLY A 45 10.67 -25.29 29.90
C GLY A 45 10.14 -23.86 29.78
N ALA A 46 11.06 -22.88 29.72
CA ALA A 46 10.69 -21.50 29.47
C ALA A 46 10.02 -21.36 28.08
N THR A 47 9.02 -20.47 27.97
CA THR A 47 8.41 -20.12 26.68
C THR A 47 9.49 -19.57 25.77
N GLY A 48 9.53 -20.02 24.52
CA GLY A 48 10.44 -19.51 23.51
C GLY A 48 10.25 -17.99 23.28
N PRO A 49 11.26 -17.31 22.77
CA PRO A 49 11.16 -15.90 22.45
C PRO A 49 10.11 -15.67 21.36
N THR A 50 9.48 -14.50 21.39
CA THR A 50 8.58 -14.06 20.30
C THR A 50 9.34 -14.04 18.98
N GLY A 51 8.76 -14.58 17.92
CA GLY A 51 9.34 -14.51 16.58
C GLY A 51 9.60 -13.08 16.13
N PRO A 52 10.51 -12.87 15.17
CA PRO A 52 10.75 -11.55 14.61
C PRO A 52 9.47 -11.00 13.96
N ALA A 53 9.33 -9.67 13.95
CA ALA A 53 8.28 -9.02 13.19
C ALA A 53 8.38 -9.42 11.71
N GLY A 54 7.23 -9.63 11.05
CA GLY A 54 7.20 -9.89 9.61
C GLY A 54 7.87 -8.75 8.83
N PRO A 55 8.36 -9.01 7.62
CA PRO A 55 8.90 -7.96 6.76
C PRO A 55 7.82 -6.90 6.52
N LEU A 56 8.22 -5.64 6.55
CA LEU A 56 7.35 -4.55 6.09
C LEU A 56 7.00 -4.84 4.62
N GLY A 57 5.71 -4.87 4.31
CA GLY A 57 5.26 -5.04 2.93
C GLY A 57 5.90 -3.98 2.04
N THR A 58 6.30 -4.36 0.83
CA THR A 58 6.80 -3.39 -0.15
C THR A 58 5.64 -2.46 -0.53
N ILE A 59 5.83 -1.16 -0.31
CA ILE A 59 4.85 -0.17 -0.73
C ILE A 59 4.98 -0.03 -2.26
N ASN A 60 3.91 -0.34 -2.99
CA ASN A 60 3.84 -0.07 -4.42
C ASN A 60 3.44 1.39 -4.63
N PHE A 61 4.22 2.10 -5.42
CA PHE A 61 3.90 3.46 -5.82
C PHE A 61 4.37 3.73 -7.25
N ALA A 62 3.77 4.72 -7.86
CA ALA A 62 4.20 5.24 -9.14
C ALA A 62 3.92 6.75 -9.22
N ASP A 63 4.82 7.44 -9.88
CA ASP A 63 4.76 8.85 -10.16
C ASP A 63 4.74 9.07 -11.67
N PHE A 64 3.81 9.89 -12.16
CA PHE A 64 3.66 10.22 -13.57
C PHE A 64 3.53 11.74 -13.72
N TYR A 65 4.04 12.27 -14.82
CA TYR A 65 3.98 13.71 -15.02
C TYR A 65 3.89 14.09 -16.50
N ALA A 66 3.64 15.35 -16.73
CA ALA A 66 3.64 15.95 -18.06
C ALA A 66 4.41 17.26 -18.06
N LEU A 67 5.21 17.46 -19.09
CA LEU A 67 5.90 18.71 -19.40
C LEU A 67 5.14 19.44 -20.49
N MET A 68 5.03 20.76 -20.40
CA MET A 68 4.42 21.55 -21.48
C MET A 68 5.45 22.40 -22.22
N PRO A 69 5.28 22.55 -23.55
CA PRO A 69 4.92 21.50 -24.50
C PRO A 69 6.04 20.47 -24.66
N PRO A 70 5.85 19.25 -25.14
CA PRO A 70 4.75 18.78 -26.01
C PRO A 70 3.79 17.76 -25.36
N ASP A 71 3.93 17.44 -24.06
CA ASP A 71 3.35 16.24 -23.46
C ASP A 71 1.83 16.30 -23.28
N ASN A 72 1.28 17.49 -23.06
CA ASN A 72 -0.16 17.70 -22.98
C ASN A 72 -0.66 18.49 -24.18
N ALA A 73 -1.86 18.13 -24.67
CA ALA A 73 -2.62 19.02 -25.52
C ALA A 73 -2.89 20.34 -24.78
N ALA A 74 -2.91 21.46 -25.50
CA ALA A 74 -3.20 22.76 -24.90
C ALA A 74 -4.58 22.78 -24.19
N THR A 75 -5.48 21.90 -24.56
CA THR A 75 -6.83 21.80 -23.99
C THR A 75 -7.22 20.35 -23.73
N VAL A 76 -7.95 20.13 -22.60
CA VAL A 76 -8.62 18.87 -22.25
C VAL A 76 -10.11 19.11 -22.31
N ALA A 77 -10.78 18.56 -23.33
CA ALA A 77 -12.20 18.74 -23.56
C ALA A 77 -13.04 18.05 -22.47
N PRO A 78 -14.29 18.49 -22.22
CA PRO A 78 -15.22 17.76 -21.37
C PRO A 78 -15.39 16.31 -21.82
N GLY A 79 -15.37 15.38 -20.87
CA GLY A 79 -15.43 13.94 -21.11
C GLY A 79 -14.10 13.31 -21.53
N THR A 80 -13.01 14.07 -21.57
CA THR A 80 -11.68 13.54 -21.93
C THR A 80 -10.71 13.57 -20.75
N ASP A 81 -9.63 12.80 -20.86
CA ASP A 81 -8.68 12.56 -19.77
C ASP A 81 -7.41 13.40 -19.94
N VAL A 82 -6.86 13.83 -18.82
CA VAL A 82 -5.57 14.53 -18.74
C VAL A 82 -4.43 13.55 -19.04
N SER A 83 -3.44 14.02 -19.81
CA SER A 83 -2.27 13.23 -20.18
C SER A 83 -1.12 13.43 -19.17
N PHE A 84 -0.48 12.30 -18.77
CA PHE A 84 0.74 12.25 -17.95
C PHE A 84 1.70 11.24 -18.62
N PRO A 85 2.31 11.60 -19.75
CA PRO A 85 3.01 10.62 -20.59
C PRO A 85 4.42 10.28 -20.11
N GLN A 86 4.93 10.96 -19.10
CA GLN A 86 6.25 10.73 -18.55
C GLN A 86 6.18 9.87 -17.28
N ASP A 87 7.18 9.01 -17.09
CA ASP A 87 7.32 8.15 -15.91
C ASP A 87 8.36 8.75 -14.95
N GLY A 88 7.95 8.95 -13.70
CA GLY A 88 8.79 9.30 -12.58
C GLY A 88 9.23 8.06 -11.79
N PRO A 89 9.63 8.21 -10.52
CA PRO A 89 10.00 7.09 -9.66
C PRO A 89 8.84 6.11 -9.45
N THR A 90 9.15 4.81 -9.51
CA THR A 90 8.19 3.74 -9.26
C THR A 90 8.76 2.69 -8.32
N SER A 91 7.88 1.97 -7.61
CA SER A 91 8.22 0.79 -6.82
C SER A 91 7.19 -0.31 -7.09
N GLY A 92 7.68 -1.52 -7.32
CA GLY A 92 6.83 -2.64 -7.70
C GLY A 92 6.38 -2.60 -9.16
N THR A 93 5.45 -3.48 -9.50
CA THR A 93 4.91 -3.62 -10.86
C THR A 93 3.38 -3.57 -10.92
N SER A 94 2.73 -3.34 -9.77
CA SER A 94 1.27 -3.33 -9.69
C SER A 94 0.63 -2.04 -10.21
N ILE A 95 1.41 -0.95 -10.31
CA ILE A 95 0.93 0.32 -10.84
C ILE A 95 1.73 0.64 -12.10
N GLN A 96 1.05 0.69 -13.25
CA GLN A 96 1.71 0.88 -14.54
C GLN A 96 0.91 1.82 -15.43
N ARG A 97 1.61 2.66 -16.19
CA ARG A 97 0.99 3.45 -17.25
C ARG A 97 0.71 2.55 -18.46
N THR A 98 -0.52 2.55 -18.94
CA THR A 98 -0.97 1.77 -20.11
C THR A 98 -1.24 2.63 -21.34
N GLY A 99 -1.25 3.94 -21.17
CA GLY A 99 -1.43 4.94 -22.20
C GLY A 99 -1.06 6.32 -21.66
N PRO A 100 -1.08 7.37 -22.47
CA PRO A 100 -0.69 8.71 -22.01
C PRO A 100 -1.58 9.26 -20.89
N SER A 101 -2.81 8.79 -20.76
CA SER A 101 -3.79 9.23 -19.75
C SER A 101 -4.44 8.09 -18.96
N SER A 102 -3.92 6.86 -19.10
CA SER A 102 -4.50 5.67 -18.44
C SER A 102 -3.47 4.90 -17.62
N PHE A 103 -3.86 4.49 -16.42
CA PHE A 103 -3.00 3.87 -15.42
C PHE A 103 -3.64 2.60 -14.90
N ASN A 104 -2.93 1.49 -15.02
CA ASN A 104 -3.38 0.19 -14.52
C ASN A 104 -3.09 0.07 -13.02
N LEU A 105 -4.11 -0.26 -12.24
CA LEU A 105 -4.02 -0.70 -10.85
C LEU A 105 -4.14 -2.23 -10.86
N GLY A 106 -2.99 -2.91 -10.82
CA GLY A 106 -2.89 -4.34 -11.08
C GLY A 106 -3.52 -5.23 -10.02
N GLU A 107 -3.60 -4.76 -8.79
CA GLU A 107 -4.07 -5.53 -7.64
C GLU A 107 -5.39 -4.97 -7.09
N ILE A 108 -6.14 -5.84 -6.40
CA ILE A 108 -7.29 -5.40 -5.60
C ILE A 108 -6.75 -4.77 -4.32
N GLY A 109 -7.22 -3.57 -4.01
CA GLY A 109 -6.75 -2.87 -2.82
C GLY A 109 -7.24 -1.44 -2.75
N THR A 110 -6.65 -0.69 -1.83
CA THR A 110 -6.92 0.74 -1.67
C THR A 110 -5.70 1.53 -2.12
N TYR A 111 -5.94 2.50 -2.97
CA TYR A 111 -4.92 3.36 -3.54
C TYR A 111 -5.15 4.81 -3.12
N GLN A 112 -4.12 5.46 -2.63
CA GLN A 112 -4.11 6.91 -2.50
C GLN A 112 -3.66 7.50 -3.83
N VAL A 113 -4.48 8.37 -4.39
CA VAL A 113 -4.22 9.06 -5.65
C VAL A 113 -4.15 10.55 -5.37
N LEU A 114 -3.03 11.16 -5.72
CA LEU A 114 -2.82 12.60 -5.69
C LEU A 114 -2.57 13.05 -7.12
N PHE A 115 -3.31 14.05 -7.59
CA PHE A 115 -3.04 14.68 -8.87
C PHE A 115 -3.03 16.20 -8.75
N GLU A 116 -2.24 16.81 -9.59
CA GLU A 116 -2.08 18.24 -9.71
C GLU A 116 -2.05 18.59 -11.20
N VAL A 117 -2.95 19.47 -11.63
CA VAL A 117 -3.04 19.91 -13.03
C VAL A 117 -3.13 21.43 -13.05
N THR A 118 -2.23 22.06 -13.78
CA THR A 118 -2.18 23.49 -13.92
C THR A 118 -3.07 23.94 -15.07
N VAL A 119 -4.04 24.80 -14.77
CA VAL A 119 -5.02 25.32 -15.75
C VAL A 119 -5.11 26.83 -15.71
N SER A 120 -5.49 27.44 -16.84
CA SER A 120 -5.61 28.89 -16.94
C SER A 120 -7.01 29.44 -16.67
N GLN A 121 -8.01 28.58 -16.48
CA GLN A 121 -9.39 28.97 -16.24
C GLN A 121 -10.08 28.12 -15.16
N SER A 122 -11.31 28.52 -14.79
CA SER A 122 -12.17 27.75 -13.91
C SER A 122 -12.53 26.39 -14.55
N GLY A 123 -12.68 25.39 -13.70
CA GLY A 123 -13.08 24.06 -14.12
C GLY A 123 -12.90 23.02 -13.04
N GLN A 124 -13.23 21.79 -13.38
CA GLN A 124 -13.23 20.66 -12.46
C GLN A 124 -12.47 19.48 -13.08
N LEU A 125 -11.90 18.67 -12.22
CA LEU A 125 -11.37 17.36 -12.55
C LEU A 125 -11.91 16.33 -11.55
N LEU A 126 -11.98 15.09 -11.97
CA LEU A 126 -12.32 13.94 -11.13
C LEU A 126 -11.48 12.73 -11.53
N LEU A 127 -11.50 11.72 -10.71
CA LEU A 127 -10.95 10.40 -11.05
C LEU A 127 -12.03 9.52 -11.67
N THR A 128 -11.63 8.70 -12.63
CA THR A 128 -12.47 7.60 -13.10
C THR A 128 -11.85 6.25 -12.79
N LEU A 129 -12.67 5.24 -12.61
CA LEU A 129 -12.22 3.86 -12.48
C LEU A 129 -12.97 2.99 -13.49
N ASN A 130 -12.24 2.30 -14.35
CA ASN A 130 -12.79 1.48 -15.45
C ASN A 130 -13.79 2.27 -16.34
N GLY A 131 -13.48 3.55 -16.56
CA GLY A 131 -14.29 4.46 -17.37
C GLY A 131 -15.48 5.11 -16.66
N ALA A 132 -15.83 4.65 -15.45
CA ALA A 132 -16.88 5.25 -14.63
C ALA A 132 -16.35 6.39 -13.76
N ASP A 133 -17.04 7.52 -13.74
CA ASP A 133 -16.70 8.65 -12.89
C ASP A 133 -16.81 8.30 -11.41
N LEU A 134 -15.88 8.78 -10.60
CA LEU A 134 -15.91 8.69 -9.13
C LEU A 134 -16.35 10.05 -8.55
N PRO A 135 -17.67 10.28 -8.33
CA PRO A 135 -18.18 11.62 -8.01
C PRO A 135 -17.59 12.23 -6.73
N TYR A 136 -17.18 11.40 -5.77
CA TYR A 136 -16.58 11.86 -4.51
C TYR A 136 -15.14 12.42 -4.68
N THR A 137 -14.56 12.28 -5.87
CA THR A 137 -13.19 12.75 -6.16
C THR A 137 -13.18 14.09 -6.92
N VAL A 138 -14.34 14.68 -7.18
CA VAL A 138 -14.45 15.95 -7.89
C VAL A 138 -13.75 17.05 -7.10
N VAL A 139 -12.84 17.70 -7.75
CA VAL A 139 -12.17 18.92 -7.26
C VAL A 139 -12.19 19.97 -8.37
N GLY A 140 -12.22 21.22 -7.99
CA GLY A 140 -12.32 22.29 -8.97
C GLY A 140 -11.83 23.62 -8.47
N ARG A 141 -11.85 24.58 -9.39
CA ARG A 141 -11.50 25.98 -9.16
C ARG A 141 -12.50 26.88 -9.82
N ASP A 142 -12.76 28.00 -9.17
CA ASP A 142 -13.76 28.97 -9.63
C ASP A 142 -13.12 30.05 -10.52
N THR A 143 -11.86 30.47 -10.28
CA THR A 143 -11.26 31.60 -11.02
C THR A 143 -9.76 31.44 -11.23
N GLY A 144 -9.28 32.02 -12.35
CA GLY A 144 -7.88 32.35 -12.58
C GLY A 144 -6.96 31.18 -12.94
N THR A 145 -5.73 31.56 -13.33
CA THR A 145 -4.65 30.59 -13.58
C THR A 145 -4.18 29.99 -12.28
N ALA A 146 -4.31 28.70 -12.11
CA ALA A 146 -3.81 27.97 -10.96
C ALA A 146 -3.90 26.46 -11.13
N GLN A 147 -3.50 25.77 -10.07
CA GLN A 147 -3.53 24.32 -10.00
C GLN A 147 -4.88 23.82 -9.51
N ILE A 148 -5.39 22.79 -10.16
CA ILE A 148 -6.41 21.91 -9.60
C ILE A 148 -5.67 20.76 -8.94
N VAL A 149 -5.78 20.67 -7.62
CA VAL A 149 -5.15 19.62 -6.82
C VAL A 149 -6.24 18.73 -6.25
N GLY A 150 -6.14 17.44 -6.49
CA GLY A 150 -7.05 16.44 -5.95
C GLY A 150 -6.31 15.33 -5.24
N MET A 151 -6.83 14.89 -4.10
CA MET A 151 -6.38 13.72 -3.38
C MET A 151 -7.58 12.88 -2.98
N ALA A 152 -7.54 11.59 -3.29
CA ALA A 152 -8.61 10.68 -2.91
C ALA A 152 -8.07 9.28 -2.62
N LEU A 153 -8.86 8.50 -1.87
CA LEU A 153 -8.66 7.06 -1.74
C LEU A 153 -9.56 6.36 -2.74
N VAL A 154 -8.99 5.53 -3.60
CA VAL A 154 -9.69 4.74 -4.61
C VAL A 154 -9.59 3.27 -4.23
N GLN A 155 -10.72 2.61 -4.12
CA GLN A 155 -10.78 1.18 -3.85
C GLN A 155 -11.10 0.41 -5.13
N THR A 156 -10.27 -0.58 -5.46
CA THR A 156 -10.51 -1.50 -6.56
C THR A 156 -11.17 -2.79 -6.06
N THR A 157 -12.08 -3.33 -6.85
CA THR A 157 -12.75 -4.62 -6.60
C THR A 157 -12.38 -5.69 -7.61
N SER A 158 -11.58 -5.31 -8.61
CA SER A 158 -11.05 -6.21 -9.63
C SER A 158 -9.58 -5.90 -9.90
N VAL A 159 -8.82 -6.90 -10.31
CA VAL A 159 -7.45 -6.74 -10.80
C VAL A 159 -7.43 -5.96 -12.11
N ASN A 160 -6.32 -5.30 -12.40
CA ASN A 160 -6.11 -4.53 -13.63
C ASN A 160 -7.19 -3.46 -13.87
N SER A 161 -7.59 -2.76 -12.81
CA SER A 161 -8.51 -1.63 -12.91
C SER A 161 -7.81 -0.42 -13.53
N ILE A 162 -8.48 0.26 -14.44
CA ILE A 162 -7.92 1.43 -15.15
C ILE A 162 -8.37 2.71 -14.47
N LEU A 163 -7.40 3.50 -14.04
CA LEU A 163 -7.58 4.83 -13.45
C LEU A 163 -7.29 5.91 -14.50
N THR A 164 -8.08 6.98 -14.51
CA THR A 164 -7.79 8.22 -15.27
C THR A 164 -8.11 9.47 -14.45
N VAL A 165 -7.56 10.61 -14.85
CA VAL A 165 -7.93 11.95 -14.35
C VAL A 165 -8.70 12.65 -15.47
N ARG A 166 -9.98 12.95 -15.26
CA ARG A 166 -10.91 13.38 -16.30
C ARG A 166 -11.46 14.78 -16.06
N ASN A 167 -11.57 15.54 -17.14
CA ASN A 167 -12.47 16.69 -17.19
C ASN A 167 -13.91 16.17 -17.34
N PRO A 168 -14.81 16.34 -16.33
CA PRO A 168 -16.15 15.77 -16.38
C PRO A 168 -16.93 16.14 -17.64
N ALA A 169 -17.70 15.20 -18.18
CA ALA A 169 -18.51 15.43 -19.36
C ALA A 169 -19.58 16.53 -19.19
N GLY A 170 -19.96 16.82 -17.95
CA GLY A 170 -20.90 17.90 -17.60
C GLY A 170 -20.27 19.30 -17.54
N ASN A 171 -18.96 19.43 -17.66
CA ASN A 171 -18.31 20.73 -17.71
C ASN A 171 -18.63 21.46 -19.01
N TYR A 172 -18.82 22.78 -18.94
CA TYR A 172 -19.17 23.62 -20.09
C TYR A 172 -17.99 23.96 -20.99
N THR A 173 -16.75 23.87 -20.47
CA THR A 173 -15.54 24.32 -21.19
C THR A 173 -14.43 23.28 -21.14
N ALA A 174 -13.63 23.29 -22.19
CA ALA A 174 -12.34 22.60 -22.18
C ALA A 174 -11.38 23.28 -21.21
N LEU A 175 -10.62 22.52 -20.47
CA LEU A 175 -9.57 23.04 -19.59
C LEU A 175 -8.33 23.38 -20.40
N LEU A 176 -7.85 24.59 -20.28
CA LEU A 176 -6.57 25.01 -20.86
C LEU A 176 -5.44 24.63 -19.88
N ILE A 177 -4.63 23.68 -20.29
CA ILE A 177 -3.44 23.28 -19.55
C ILE A 177 -2.34 24.34 -19.79
N THR A 178 -1.70 24.79 -18.72
CA THR A 178 -0.63 25.76 -18.81
C THR A 178 0.42 25.51 -17.74
N PRO A 179 1.71 25.78 -18.01
CA PRO A 179 2.72 25.76 -16.95
C PRO A 179 2.55 27.00 -16.05
N LEU A 180 2.38 26.78 -14.74
CA LEU A 180 2.30 27.88 -13.76
C LEU A 180 3.66 28.31 -13.24
N SER A 181 4.61 27.43 -13.19
CA SER A 181 5.95 27.76 -12.70
C SER A 181 6.72 28.52 -13.75
N GLY A 182 7.05 29.77 -13.47
CA GLY A 182 8.05 30.49 -14.25
C GLY A 182 9.35 29.69 -14.25
N GLY A 183 9.98 29.55 -15.42
CA GLY A 183 11.26 28.87 -15.56
C GLY A 183 11.36 27.99 -16.79
N MET A 184 12.52 27.35 -16.94
CA MET A 184 12.87 26.58 -18.16
C MET A 184 12.39 25.12 -18.14
N ARG A 185 11.72 24.67 -17.07
CA ARG A 185 11.24 23.28 -16.92
C ARG A 185 9.77 23.26 -16.45
N PRO A 186 8.86 23.57 -17.33
CA PRO A 186 7.45 23.66 -16.98
C PRO A 186 6.85 22.25 -16.80
N VAL A 187 6.53 21.87 -15.57
CA VAL A 187 5.63 20.76 -15.29
C VAL A 187 4.21 21.30 -15.32
N SER A 188 3.34 20.70 -16.10
CA SER A 188 1.95 21.11 -16.26
C SER A 188 0.97 20.22 -15.52
N ALA A 189 1.35 18.98 -15.26
CA ALA A 189 0.54 18.01 -14.55
C ALA A 189 1.39 16.96 -13.85
N HIS A 190 0.94 16.50 -12.70
CA HIS A 190 1.59 15.48 -11.87
C HIS A 190 0.53 14.52 -11.31
N LEU A 191 0.85 13.23 -11.26
CA LEU A 191 -0.02 12.19 -10.75
C LEU A 191 0.81 11.19 -9.94
N VAL A 192 0.52 11.08 -8.66
CA VAL A 192 1.16 10.11 -7.76
C VAL A 192 0.12 9.11 -7.30
N ILE A 193 0.44 7.84 -7.43
CA ILE A 193 -0.42 6.73 -7.00
C ILE A 193 0.36 5.87 -6.01
N LEU A 194 -0.24 5.61 -4.86
CA LEU A 194 0.33 4.83 -3.77
C LEU A 194 -0.65 3.74 -3.36
N GLN A 195 -0.27 2.48 -3.43
CA GLN A 195 -1.06 1.38 -2.89
C GLN A 195 -0.85 1.31 -1.38
N ILE A 196 -1.95 1.38 -0.60
CA ILE A 196 -1.91 1.40 0.87
C ILE A 196 -2.46 0.13 1.52
N SER A 197 -3.16 -0.70 0.76
CA SER A 197 -3.62 -2.03 1.21
C SER A 197 -3.91 -2.92 0.00
#